data_7481187c4f716f5b37c1c01a96bcfdf0
#
_entry.id   7481187c4f716f5b37c1c01a96bcfdf0
#
_cell.length_a   1.000
_cell.length_b   1.000
_cell.length_c   1.000
_cell.angle_alpha   90.00
_cell.angle_beta   90.00
_cell.angle_gamma   90.00
#
_symmetry.space_group_name_H-M   'P 1'
#
loop_
_entity.id
_entity.type
_entity.pdbx_description
1 polymer ?
#
loop_
_entity_poly.entity_id
_entity_poly.type
_entity_poly.pdbx_seq_one_letter_code
_entity_poly.pdbx_strand_id
1 'polypeptide(L)'
;MKNLGIFLVILCALWLVGFLFENKQTVDFKFMSVQHTNICRAVAAIIIILQHVSGGFGIRYLTPLGGIGVAIFLILSGYGLNESYKKKKARGGYWKSKIIRVLIPYAIVSIVVITMQFLTRTKIEIPYYWYLDFMFFQYLVFYLTIAIPKLYTKRYFVLCVVSTVTFIGCSCTANGLRAEQAISFLVGVWISDNYEKVKKCLLNPIVLMTLLISGTLLLVTKQIPAIRMHEGEILWQGIQLVMKVSFAMAVIGEVYRARRLFNNGFIALVGGIAYELYLVHFRLLGLPQKGVWGMCIFLGVSIVGAWSVNKISNYIKKRIC
;
A
#
# COMPACT_ATOMS: atom_id res chain seq x y z
N MET A 1 11.26 -5.83 -22.37
CA MET A 1 12.23 -5.06 -21.55
C MET A 1 12.33 -3.59 -21.96
N LYS A 2 12.46 -3.27 -23.28
CA LYS A 2 12.60 -1.87 -23.77
C LYS A 2 11.53 -0.91 -23.22
N ASN A 3 10.25 -1.29 -23.27
CA ASN A 3 9.14 -0.44 -22.81
C ASN A 3 9.12 -0.22 -21.29
N LEU A 4 9.53 -1.22 -20.48
CA LEU A 4 9.68 -1.03 -19.04
C LEU A 4 10.84 -0.07 -18.71
N GLY A 5 11.94 -0.16 -19.45
CA GLY A 5 13.05 0.78 -19.31
C GLY A 5 12.61 2.22 -19.56
N ILE A 6 11.80 2.47 -20.59
CA ILE A 6 11.23 3.79 -20.88
C ILE A 6 10.36 4.28 -19.72
N PHE A 7 9.48 3.42 -19.17
CA PHE A 7 8.65 3.78 -18.02
C PHE A 7 9.48 4.18 -16.79
N LEU A 8 10.55 3.43 -16.51
CA LEU A 8 11.48 3.75 -15.42
C LEU A 8 12.19 5.09 -15.66
N VAL A 9 12.62 5.36 -16.89
CA VAL A 9 13.22 6.65 -17.25
C VAL A 9 12.24 7.80 -17.04
N ILE A 10 10.96 7.65 -17.42
CA ILE A 10 9.93 8.67 -17.17
C ILE A 10 9.75 8.90 -15.65
N LEU A 11 9.66 7.84 -14.85
CA LEU A 11 9.56 7.97 -13.39
C LEU A 11 10.79 8.66 -12.78
N CYS A 12 11.99 8.29 -13.23
CA CYS A 12 13.23 8.95 -12.79
C CYS A 12 13.27 10.43 -13.19
N ALA A 13 12.82 10.76 -14.39
CA ALA A 13 12.74 12.16 -14.85
C ALA A 13 11.75 12.96 -14.00
N LEU A 14 10.56 12.43 -13.73
CA LEU A 14 9.57 13.07 -12.85
C LEU A 14 10.10 13.25 -11.41
N TRP A 15 10.79 12.22 -10.90
CA TRP A 15 11.43 12.29 -9.60
C TRP A 15 12.53 13.36 -9.55
N LEU A 16 13.39 13.41 -10.59
CA LEU A 16 14.48 14.38 -10.70
C LEU A 16 13.93 15.81 -10.81
N VAL A 17 12.92 16.03 -11.64
CA VAL A 17 12.24 17.34 -11.73
C VAL A 17 11.70 17.74 -10.37
N GLY A 18 10.96 16.85 -9.69
CA GLY A 18 10.47 17.12 -8.34
C GLY A 18 11.58 17.44 -7.34
N PHE A 19 12.72 16.78 -7.45
CA PHE A 19 13.89 17.00 -6.60
C PHE A 19 14.59 18.36 -6.88
N LEU A 20 14.72 18.74 -8.16
CA LEU A 20 15.39 19.98 -8.56
C LEU A 20 14.58 21.24 -8.22
N PHE A 21 13.25 21.15 -8.29
CA PHE A 21 12.36 22.29 -8.06
C PHE A 21 11.85 22.41 -6.62
N GLU A 22 12.23 21.51 -5.73
CA GLU A 22 11.83 21.62 -4.33
C GLU A 22 12.71 22.60 -3.57
N ASN A 23 12.06 23.56 -2.88
CA ASN A 23 12.76 24.43 -1.95
C ASN A 23 13.47 23.60 -0.88
N LYS A 24 14.74 23.92 -0.60
CA LYS A 24 15.64 23.26 0.37
C LYS A 24 15.14 23.41 1.82
N GLN A 25 13.90 23.02 2.11
CA GLN A 25 13.45 22.90 3.49
C GLN A 25 14.21 21.78 4.20
N THR A 26 14.61 22.05 5.42
CA THR A 26 15.38 21.13 6.26
C THR A 26 14.74 19.74 6.30
N VAL A 27 15.50 18.72 5.87
CA VAL A 27 15.06 17.31 5.73
C VAL A 27 15.03 16.62 7.09
N ASP A 28 14.53 17.29 8.13
CA ASP A 28 14.48 16.70 9.47
C ASP A 28 13.05 16.37 9.88
N PHE A 29 12.64 15.15 9.56
CA PHE A 29 11.38 14.59 10.04
C PHE A 29 11.63 13.30 10.84
N LYS A 30 10.76 13.05 11.83
CA LYS A 30 10.87 11.89 12.70
C LYS A 30 10.46 10.61 11.95
N PHE A 31 11.09 9.50 12.32
CA PHE A 31 10.66 8.17 11.87
C PHE A 31 9.15 7.97 12.13
N MET A 32 8.44 7.36 11.19
CA MET A 32 6.98 7.16 11.23
C MET A 32 6.14 8.43 11.46
N SER A 33 6.69 9.62 11.25
CA SER A 33 5.91 10.87 11.20
C SER A 33 4.94 10.87 9.99
N VAL A 34 4.03 11.83 9.95
CA VAL A 34 3.11 12.00 8.82
C VAL A 34 3.87 12.13 7.50
N GLN A 35 4.96 12.90 7.49
CA GLN A 35 5.80 13.08 6.31
C GLN A 35 6.46 11.77 5.88
N HIS A 36 7.12 11.05 6.81
CA HIS A 36 7.71 9.74 6.52
C HIS A 36 6.68 8.74 6.00
N THR A 37 5.53 8.64 6.66
CA THR A 37 4.47 7.71 6.22
C THR A 37 3.88 8.09 4.87
N ASN A 38 3.82 9.38 4.51
CA ASN A 38 3.41 9.82 3.17
C ASN A 38 4.44 9.42 2.11
N ILE A 39 5.72 9.56 2.38
CA ILE A 39 6.79 9.09 1.49
C ILE A 39 6.69 7.56 1.29
N CYS A 40 6.51 6.80 2.37
CA CYS A 40 6.32 5.35 2.27
C CYS A 40 5.09 4.98 1.44
N ARG A 41 3.98 5.74 1.54
CA ARG A 41 2.79 5.55 0.68
C ARG A 41 3.09 5.85 -0.79
N ALA A 42 3.88 6.89 -1.08
CA ALA A 42 4.31 7.21 -2.44
C ALA A 42 5.11 6.05 -3.05
N VAL A 43 6.12 5.56 -2.34
CA VAL A 43 6.93 4.42 -2.77
C VAL A 43 6.06 3.19 -2.97
N ALA A 44 5.15 2.89 -2.03
CA ALA A 44 4.22 1.77 -2.14
C ALA A 44 3.32 1.88 -3.39
N ALA A 45 2.76 3.07 -3.68
CA ALA A 45 1.96 3.29 -4.87
C ALA A 45 2.78 3.12 -6.15
N ILE A 46 4.00 3.65 -6.21
CA ILE A 46 4.89 3.54 -7.38
C ILE A 46 5.22 2.07 -7.67
N ILE A 47 5.60 1.29 -6.67
CA ILE A 47 5.95 -0.12 -6.87
C ILE A 47 4.73 -1.00 -7.24
N ILE A 48 3.53 -0.66 -6.77
CA ILE A 48 2.29 -1.32 -7.21
C ILE A 48 2.01 -1.02 -8.68
N ILE A 49 2.11 0.25 -9.10
CA ILE A 49 1.92 0.65 -10.50
C ILE A 49 2.97 -0.03 -11.39
N LEU A 50 4.23 -0.03 -10.96
CA LEU A 50 5.33 -0.68 -11.69
C LEU A 50 5.06 -2.18 -11.90
N GLN A 51 4.53 -2.87 -10.90
CA GLN A 51 4.15 -4.28 -11.03
C GLN A 51 3.05 -4.48 -12.08
N HIS A 52 1.99 -3.67 -12.04
CA HIS A 52 0.88 -3.77 -12.98
C HIS A 52 1.33 -3.46 -14.42
N VAL A 53 2.11 -2.40 -14.59
CA VAL A 53 2.67 -2.03 -15.90
C VAL A 53 3.58 -3.13 -16.43
N SER A 54 4.46 -3.68 -15.60
CA SER A 54 5.36 -4.76 -16.01
C SER A 54 4.60 -6.03 -16.42
N GLY A 55 3.50 -6.34 -15.74
CA GLY A 55 2.60 -7.45 -16.08
C GLY A 55 1.99 -7.29 -17.48
N GLY A 56 1.59 -6.07 -17.85
CA GLY A 56 1.10 -5.74 -19.20
C GLY A 56 2.13 -5.97 -20.33
N PHE A 57 3.43 -6.03 -19.98
CA PHE A 57 4.52 -6.39 -20.91
C PHE A 57 5.01 -7.84 -20.79
N GLY A 58 4.32 -8.68 -20.03
CA GLY A 58 4.72 -10.06 -19.80
C GLY A 58 5.92 -10.24 -18.85
N ILE A 59 6.31 -9.19 -18.13
CA ILE A 59 7.45 -9.20 -17.21
C ILE A 59 6.99 -9.65 -15.83
N ARG A 60 7.09 -10.95 -15.55
CA ARG A 60 6.56 -11.54 -14.31
C ARG A 60 7.48 -11.43 -13.10
N TYR A 61 8.78 -11.20 -13.26
CA TYR A 61 9.73 -11.12 -12.13
C TYR A 61 9.51 -9.91 -11.22
N LEU A 62 8.77 -8.88 -11.67
CA LEU A 62 8.36 -7.73 -10.82
C LEU A 62 7.02 -7.93 -10.10
N THR A 63 6.34 -9.05 -10.33
CA THR A 63 5.05 -9.37 -9.66
C THR A 63 5.09 -9.25 -8.13
N PRO A 64 6.18 -9.64 -7.43
CA PRO A 64 6.24 -9.50 -5.96
C PRO A 64 6.13 -8.05 -5.46
N LEU A 65 6.52 -7.06 -6.28
CA LEU A 65 6.51 -5.64 -5.90
C LEU A 65 5.12 -5.16 -5.48
N GLY A 66 4.07 -5.57 -6.22
CA GLY A 66 2.70 -5.19 -5.87
C GLY A 66 2.30 -5.62 -4.46
N GLY A 67 2.61 -6.86 -4.11
CA GLY A 67 2.33 -7.38 -2.77
C GLY A 67 3.15 -6.70 -1.67
N ILE A 68 4.39 -6.29 -1.94
CA ILE A 68 5.22 -5.51 -1.01
C ILE A 68 4.59 -4.14 -0.78
N GLY A 69 4.13 -3.46 -1.84
CA GLY A 69 3.43 -2.18 -1.73
C GLY A 69 2.15 -2.27 -0.89
N VAL A 70 1.36 -3.32 -1.09
CA VAL A 70 0.16 -3.58 -0.27
C VAL A 70 0.52 -3.83 1.20
N ALA A 71 1.58 -4.59 1.48
CA ALA A 71 2.07 -4.81 2.84
C ALA A 71 2.45 -3.47 3.52
N ILE A 72 3.16 -2.58 2.82
CA ILE A 72 3.48 -1.24 3.31
C ILE A 72 2.19 -0.47 3.67
N PHE A 73 1.20 -0.43 2.78
CA PHE A 73 -0.07 0.25 3.05
C PHE A 73 -0.79 -0.29 4.28
N LEU A 74 -0.83 -1.62 4.47
CA LEU A 74 -1.46 -2.25 5.64
C LEU A 74 -0.68 -1.98 6.92
N ILE A 75 0.65 -2.05 6.90
CA ILE A 75 1.53 -1.71 8.04
C ILE A 75 1.28 -0.25 8.45
N LEU A 76 1.30 0.68 7.50
CA LEU A 76 1.06 2.10 7.78
C LEU A 76 -0.37 2.35 8.29
N SER A 77 -1.34 1.57 7.83
CA SER A 77 -2.73 1.64 8.31
C SER A 77 -2.85 1.18 9.77
N GLY A 78 -2.27 0.05 10.11
CA GLY A 78 -2.24 -0.47 11.49
C GLY A 78 -1.53 0.50 12.46
N TYR A 79 -0.35 1.00 12.05
CA TYR A 79 0.38 2.02 12.79
C TYR A 79 -0.45 3.28 13.02
N GLY A 80 -0.99 3.86 11.94
CA GLY A 80 -1.75 5.12 12.01
C GLY A 80 -3.04 5.02 12.80
N LEU A 81 -3.73 3.85 12.76
CA LEU A 81 -4.92 3.62 13.58
C LEU A 81 -4.59 3.55 15.07
N ASN A 82 -3.56 2.80 15.43
CA ASN A 82 -3.15 2.67 16.83
C ASN A 82 -2.63 4.00 17.39
N GLU A 83 -1.83 4.75 16.64
CA GLU A 83 -1.39 6.11 17.03
C GLU A 83 -2.57 7.09 17.19
N SER A 84 -3.55 7.03 16.29
CA SER A 84 -4.76 7.84 16.39
C SER A 84 -5.57 7.52 17.64
N TYR A 85 -5.66 6.23 17.98
CA TYR A 85 -6.35 5.78 19.19
C TYR A 85 -5.62 6.23 20.46
N LYS A 86 -4.28 6.06 20.53
CA LYS A 86 -3.47 6.53 21.66
C LYS A 86 -3.64 8.01 21.95
N LYS A 87 -3.67 8.83 20.88
CA LYS A 87 -3.79 10.30 21.01
C LYS A 87 -5.17 10.73 21.50
N LYS A 88 -6.24 10.12 20.98
CA LYS A 88 -7.60 10.59 21.22
C LYS A 88 -8.31 9.88 22.35
N LYS A 89 -7.90 8.63 22.67
CA LYS A 89 -8.62 7.69 23.57
C LYS A 89 -10.14 7.62 23.34
N ALA A 90 -10.60 8.28 22.28
CA ALA A 90 -12.00 8.47 21.96
C ALA A 90 -12.47 7.42 20.95
N ARG A 91 -13.51 6.68 21.30
CA ARG A 91 -14.24 5.74 20.43
C ARG A 91 -15.19 6.50 19.49
N GLY A 92 -15.66 7.68 19.92
CA GLY A 92 -16.55 8.53 19.13
C GLY A 92 -15.90 9.02 17.85
N GLY A 93 -16.62 8.92 16.73
CA GLY A 93 -16.14 9.36 15.41
C GLY A 93 -15.10 8.46 14.74
N TYR A 94 -14.76 7.30 15.33
CA TYR A 94 -13.83 6.35 14.70
C TYR A 94 -14.25 6.02 13.27
N TRP A 95 -15.46 5.52 13.08
CA TRP A 95 -15.98 5.14 11.78
C TRP A 95 -16.22 6.34 10.86
N LYS A 96 -16.75 7.45 11.38
CA LYS A 96 -16.99 8.66 10.58
C LYS A 96 -15.74 9.07 9.80
N SER A 97 -14.61 9.19 10.48
CA SER A 97 -13.36 9.63 9.82
C SER A 97 -12.82 8.61 8.80
N LYS A 98 -13.02 7.29 9.01
CA LYS A 98 -12.57 6.24 8.09
C LYS A 98 -13.47 6.15 6.85
N ILE A 99 -14.77 6.14 7.07
CA ILE A 99 -15.77 6.12 6.01
C ILE A 99 -15.57 7.32 5.09
N ILE A 100 -15.50 8.54 5.64
CA ILE A 100 -15.31 9.76 4.86
C ILE A 100 -14.02 9.71 4.04
N ARG A 101 -12.90 9.24 4.63
CA ARG A 101 -11.62 9.18 3.91
C ARG A 101 -11.58 8.17 2.79
N VAL A 102 -12.24 7.04 2.96
CA VAL A 102 -12.12 5.90 2.05
C VAL A 102 -13.29 5.86 1.07
N LEU A 103 -14.54 6.00 1.57
CA LEU A 103 -15.71 5.84 0.71
C LEU A 103 -15.96 7.03 -0.21
N ILE A 104 -15.61 8.27 0.16
CA ILE A 104 -15.82 9.42 -0.74
C ILE A 104 -14.98 9.27 -2.02
N PRO A 105 -13.65 9.07 -1.99
CA PRO A 105 -12.89 8.86 -3.22
C PRO A 105 -13.36 7.63 -4.00
N TYR A 106 -13.68 6.53 -3.30
CA TYR A 106 -14.22 5.32 -3.93
C TYR A 106 -15.54 5.58 -4.66
N ALA A 107 -16.49 6.30 -4.05
CA ALA A 107 -17.76 6.66 -4.66
C ALA A 107 -17.57 7.54 -5.91
N ILE A 108 -16.67 8.53 -5.86
CA ILE A 108 -16.36 9.38 -7.01
C ILE A 108 -15.86 8.53 -8.18
N VAL A 109 -14.86 7.67 -7.94
CA VAL A 109 -14.32 6.78 -8.98
C VAL A 109 -15.38 5.83 -9.51
N SER A 110 -16.22 5.26 -8.62
CA SER A 110 -17.30 4.36 -9.01
C SER A 110 -18.34 5.04 -9.90
N ILE A 111 -18.74 6.28 -9.56
CA ILE A 111 -19.66 7.07 -10.37
C ILE A 111 -19.07 7.31 -11.75
N VAL A 112 -17.80 7.72 -11.84
CA VAL A 112 -17.13 7.95 -13.13
C VAL A 112 -17.10 6.66 -13.98
N VAL A 113 -16.73 5.53 -13.38
CA VAL A 113 -16.65 4.23 -14.07
C VAL A 113 -18.04 3.80 -14.56
N ILE A 114 -19.07 3.86 -13.71
CA ILE A 114 -20.44 3.50 -14.07
C ILE A 114 -20.98 4.40 -15.18
N THR A 115 -20.70 5.71 -15.11
CA THR A 115 -21.10 6.66 -16.17
C THR A 115 -20.42 6.31 -17.49
N MET A 116 -19.12 5.99 -17.48
CA MET A 116 -18.40 5.57 -18.68
C MET A 116 -18.96 4.27 -19.27
N GLN A 117 -19.27 3.28 -18.43
CA GLN A 117 -19.89 2.02 -18.85
C GLN A 117 -21.27 2.25 -19.48
N PHE A 118 -22.06 3.13 -18.90
CA PHE A 118 -23.38 3.52 -19.45
C PHE A 118 -23.25 4.18 -20.82
N LEU A 119 -22.35 5.15 -20.97
CA LEU A 119 -22.10 5.86 -22.23
C LEU A 119 -21.55 4.93 -23.33
N THR A 120 -20.69 3.99 -22.97
CA THR A 120 -20.11 3.01 -23.91
C THR A 120 -21.01 1.79 -24.13
N ARG A 121 -22.19 1.74 -23.52
CA ARG A 121 -23.13 0.60 -23.58
C ARG A 121 -22.49 -0.74 -23.17
N THR A 122 -21.50 -0.69 -22.26
CA THR A 122 -20.90 -1.88 -21.69
C THR A 122 -21.66 -2.32 -20.43
N LYS A 123 -21.44 -3.56 -19.97
CA LYS A 123 -22.07 -4.08 -18.76
C LYS A 123 -21.74 -3.18 -17.55
N ILE A 124 -22.76 -2.74 -16.85
CA ILE A 124 -22.60 -1.90 -15.66
C ILE A 124 -22.19 -2.78 -14.49
N GLU A 125 -20.98 -2.55 -13.97
CA GLU A 125 -20.44 -3.25 -12.82
C GLU A 125 -19.81 -2.25 -11.84
N ILE A 126 -20.16 -2.41 -10.55
CA ILE A 126 -19.55 -1.61 -9.49
C ILE A 126 -18.08 -2.02 -9.37
N PRO A 127 -17.12 -1.05 -9.37
CA PRO A 127 -15.70 -1.36 -9.23
C PRO A 127 -15.40 -2.13 -7.93
N TYR A 128 -14.87 -3.32 -8.07
CA TYR A 128 -14.42 -4.12 -6.94
C TYR A 128 -12.91 -3.96 -6.71
N TYR A 129 -12.52 -3.77 -5.45
CA TYR A 129 -11.13 -3.67 -5.01
C TYR A 129 -10.94 -4.54 -3.76
N TRP A 130 -10.36 -5.72 -3.91
CA TRP A 130 -10.15 -6.69 -2.83
C TRP A 130 -9.39 -6.12 -1.62
N TYR A 131 -8.51 -5.15 -1.85
CA TYR A 131 -7.75 -4.49 -0.78
C TYR A 131 -8.65 -3.66 0.13
N LEU A 132 -9.71 -3.04 -0.40
CA LEU A 132 -10.60 -2.20 0.39
C LEU A 132 -11.43 -3.01 1.39
N ASP A 133 -12.02 -4.11 0.95
CA ASP A 133 -12.80 -4.96 1.84
C ASP A 133 -11.91 -5.60 2.90
N PHE A 134 -10.70 -6.04 2.52
CA PHE A 134 -9.72 -6.57 3.44
C PHE A 134 -9.25 -5.52 4.47
N MET A 135 -9.00 -4.30 4.03
CA MET A 135 -8.63 -3.18 4.89
C MET A 135 -9.78 -2.85 5.89
N PHE A 136 -11.03 -2.79 5.41
CA PHE A 136 -12.18 -2.55 6.29
C PHE A 136 -12.38 -3.68 7.29
N PHE A 137 -12.17 -4.92 6.90
CA PHE A 137 -12.18 -6.07 7.82
C PHE A 137 -11.13 -5.86 8.94
N GLN A 138 -9.91 -5.52 8.62
CA GLN A 138 -8.86 -5.23 9.61
C GLN A 138 -9.24 -4.04 10.53
N TYR A 139 -9.87 -3.01 9.97
CA TYR A 139 -10.37 -1.87 10.75
C TYR A 139 -11.47 -2.27 11.72
N LEU A 140 -12.37 -3.14 11.30
CA LEU A 140 -13.43 -3.68 12.16
C LEU A 140 -12.84 -4.51 13.31
N VAL A 141 -11.94 -5.43 13.00
CA VAL A 141 -11.27 -6.25 14.01
C VAL A 141 -10.54 -5.35 15.02
N PHE A 142 -9.76 -4.37 14.56
CA PHE A 142 -9.08 -3.43 15.44
C PHE A 142 -10.09 -2.63 16.29
N TYR A 143 -11.18 -2.14 15.69
CA TYR A 143 -12.22 -1.42 16.43
C TYR A 143 -12.82 -2.27 17.55
N LEU A 144 -13.13 -3.53 17.30
CA LEU A 144 -13.66 -4.44 18.31
C LEU A 144 -12.67 -4.62 19.48
N THR A 145 -11.36 -4.70 19.18
CA THR A 145 -10.36 -4.82 20.25
C THR A 145 -10.25 -3.57 21.13
N ILE A 146 -10.55 -2.37 20.60
CA ILE A 146 -10.52 -1.14 21.39
C ILE A 146 -11.87 -0.78 22.00
N ALA A 147 -12.97 -1.28 21.42
CA ALA A 147 -14.34 -1.02 21.91
C ALA A 147 -14.69 -1.85 23.14
N ILE A 148 -14.17 -3.07 23.22
CA ILE A 148 -14.47 -4.02 24.29
C ILE A 148 -13.29 -4.04 25.28
N PRO A 149 -13.43 -3.54 26.53
CA PRO A 149 -12.30 -3.43 27.48
C PRO A 149 -11.57 -4.75 27.74
N LYS A 150 -12.30 -5.87 27.82
CA LYS A 150 -11.71 -7.21 28.00
C LYS A 150 -10.83 -7.64 26.82
N LEU A 151 -11.15 -7.18 25.59
CA LEU A 151 -10.35 -7.48 24.40
C LEU A 151 -9.14 -6.55 24.28
N TYR A 152 -9.23 -5.33 24.82
CA TYR A 152 -8.11 -4.38 24.76
C TYR A 152 -6.88 -4.90 25.52
N THR A 153 -7.05 -5.50 26.67
CA THR A 153 -5.95 -6.11 27.43
C THR A 153 -5.31 -7.28 26.71
N LYS A 154 -6.08 -8.00 25.91
CA LYS A 154 -5.65 -9.17 25.11
C LYS A 154 -5.55 -8.87 23.61
N ARG A 155 -5.46 -7.58 23.21
CA ARG A 155 -5.57 -7.18 21.79
C ARG A 155 -4.59 -7.88 20.87
N TYR A 156 -3.35 -8.09 21.30
CA TYR A 156 -2.37 -8.82 20.49
C TYR A 156 -2.77 -10.27 20.28
N PHE A 157 -3.25 -10.94 21.32
CA PHE A 157 -3.76 -12.30 21.19
C PHE A 157 -4.90 -12.36 20.18
N VAL A 158 -5.89 -11.47 20.30
CA VAL A 158 -7.01 -11.41 19.36
C VAL A 158 -6.53 -11.12 17.93
N LEU A 159 -5.66 -10.13 17.74
CA LEU A 159 -5.13 -9.80 16.42
C LEU A 159 -4.30 -10.95 15.84
N CYS A 160 -3.50 -11.65 16.65
CA CYS A 160 -2.75 -12.83 16.21
C CYS A 160 -3.70 -13.96 15.79
N VAL A 161 -4.71 -14.28 16.60
CA VAL A 161 -5.70 -15.32 16.28
C VAL A 161 -6.43 -14.99 14.99
N VAL A 162 -6.93 -13.75 14.84
CA VAL A 162 -7.62 -13.32 13.62
C VAL A 162 -6.69 -13.37 12.42
N SER A 163 -5.43 -12.93 12.55
CA SER A 163 -4.45 -13.01 11.47
C SER A 163 -4.17 -14.47 11.06
N THR A 164 -4.03 -15.38 12.03
CA THR A 164 -3.81 -16.80 11.77
C THR A 164 -5.02 -17.45 11.09
N VAL A 165 -6.24 -17.18 11.59
CA VAL A 165 -7.47 -17.68 10.98
C VAL A 165 -7.66 -17.12 9.57
N THR A 166 -7.36 -15.83 9.36
CA THR A 166 -7.39 -15.21 8.04
C THR A 166 -6.37 -15.86 7.10
N PHE A 167 -5.14 -16.09 7.57
CA PHE A 167 -4.09 -16.74 6.77
C PHE A 167 -4.52 -18.14 6.33
N ILE A 168 -4.94 -18.99 7.27
CA ILE A 168 -5.36 -20.36 6.99
C ILE A 168 -6.61 -20.37 6.10
N GLY A 169 -7.67 -19.65 6.48
CA GLY A 169 -8.93 -19.63 5.74
C GLY A 169 -8.77 -19.11 4.32
N CYS A 170 -8.00 -18.03 4.13
CA CYS A 170 -7.74 -17.49 2.80
C CYS A 170 -6.82 -18.37 1.96
N SER A 171 -5.88 -19.10 2.57
CA SER A 171 -5.04 -20.07 1.86
C SER A 171 -5.86 -21.27 1.37
N CYS A 172 -6.87 -21.71 2.14
CA CYS A 172 -7.73 -22.83 1.76
C CYS A 172 -8.83 -22.44 0.74
N THR A 173 -9.12 -21.14 0.56
CA THR A 173 -10.25 -20.68 -0.27
C THR A 173 -9.82 -19.94 -1.54
N ALA A 174 -8.63 -20.18 -2.06
CA ALA A 174 -8.06 -19.50 -3.23
C ALA A 174 -8.00 -17.95 -3.13
N ASN A 175 -8.06 -17.40 -1.91
CA ASN A 175 -7.91 -15.97 -1.64
C ASN A 175 -6.46 -15.62 -1.25
N GLY A 176 -5.49 -16.15 -1.98
CA GLY A 176 -4.06 -16.03 -1.68
C GLY A 176 -3.58 -14.60 -1.44
N LEU A 177 -4.09 -13.63 -2.19
CA LEU A 177 -3.74 -12.22 -1.98
C LEU A 177 -4.03 -11.70 -0.57
N ARG A 178 -5.10 -12.18 0.09
CA ARG A 178 -5.41 -11.84 1.48
C ARG A 178 -4.58 -12.64 2.47
N ALA A 179 -4.34 -13.92 2.17
CA ALA A 179 -3.48 -14.76 2.99
C ALA A 179 -2.08 -14.16 3.14
N GLU A 180 -1.47 -13.76 2.04
CA GLU A 180 -0.14 -13.16 1.98
C GLU A 180 0.00 -11.83 2.73
N GLN A 181 -1.12 -11.23 3.13
CA GLN A 181 -1.18 -9.94 3.84
C GLN A 181 -1.71 -10.05 5.27
N ALA A 182 -2.02 -11.25 5.73
CA ALA A 182 -2.77 -11.48 6.96
C ALA A 182 -2.15 -10.84 8.21
N ILE A 183 -0.81 -10.76 8.32
CA ILE A 183 -0.12 -10.16 9.48
C ILE A 183 0.31 -8.71 9.27
N SER A 184 0.24 -8.17 8.06
CA SER A 184 0.81 -6.85 7.74
C SER A 184 0.21 -5.74 8.60
N PHE A 185 -1.10 -5.75 8.83
CA PHE A 185 -1.77 -4.78 9.70
C PHE A 185 -1.37 -4.92 11.17
N LEU A 186 -1.29 -6.15 11.68
CA LEU A 186 -0.83 -6.45 13.05
C LEU A 186 0.59 -5.93 13.28
N VAL A 187 1.49 -6.11 12.31
CA VAL A 187 2.86 -5.57 12.37
C VAL A 187 2.82 -4.05 12.54
N GLY A 188 1.95 -3.35 11.83
CA GLY A 188 1.77 -1.91 11.99
C GLY A 188 1.32 -1.50 13.40
N VAL A 189 0.36 -2.21 13.98
CA VAL A 189 -0.07 -2.00 15.38
C VAL A 189 1.10 -2.22 16.35
N TRP A 190 1.86 -3.29 16.14
CA TRP A 190 3.02 -3.63 16.96
C TRP A 190 4.13 -2.57 16.87
N ILE A 191 4.42 -2.04 15.67
CA ILE A 191 5.38 -0.93 15.49
C ILE A 191 4.98 0.27 16.33
N SER A 192 3.69 0.63 16.33
CA SER A 192 3.18 1.76 17.09
C SER A 192 3.44 1.61 18.60
N ASP A 193 3.23 0.42 19.13
CA ASP A 193 3.41 0.18 20.58
C ASP A 193 4.88 0.00 20.98
N ASN A 194 5.73 -0.43 20.05
CA ASN A 194 7.15 -0.64 20.28
C ASN A 194 8.03 0.36 19.50
N TYR A 195 7.54 1.58 19.35
CA TYR A 195 8.11 2.59 18.46
C TYR A 195 9.63 2.78 18.62
N GLU A 196 10.12 3.04 19.83
CA GLU A 196 11.56 3.30 20.04
C GLU A 196 12.43 2.08 19.74
N LYS A 197 11.98 0.89 20.13
CA LYS A 197 12.67 -0.38 19.84
C LYS A 197 12.73 -0.63 18.34
N VAL A 198 11.60 -0.50 17.64
CA VAL A 198 11.51 -0.73 16.19
C VAL A 198 12.32 0.31 15.43
N LYS A 199 12.26 1.58 15.83
CA LYS A 199 13.08 2.65 15.26
C LYS A 199 14.56 2.28 15.35
N LYS A 200 15.05 1.90 16.54
CA LYS A 200 16.45 1.50 16.72
C LYS A 200 16.83 0.32 15.83
N CYS A 201 15.96 -0.69 15.72
CA CYS A 201 16.17 -1.85 14.86
C CYS A 201 16.21 -1.46 13.37
N LEU A 202 15.19 -0.75 12.87
CA LEU A 202 15.09 -0.42 11.45
C LEU A 202 16.05 0.69 11.00
N LEU A 203 16.74 1.37 11.90
CA LEU A 203 17.83 2.28 11.56
C LEU A 203 19.19 1.58 11.54
N ASN A 204 19.28 0.37 12.05
CA ASN A 204 20.49 -0.42 12.00
C ASN A 204 20.67 -1.03 10.59
N PRO A 205 21.79 -0.71 9.88
CA PRO A 205 22.05 -1.22 8.54
C PRO A 205 22.11 -2.75 8.47
N ILE A 206 22.62 -3.42 9.52
CA ILE A 206 22.71 -4.87 9.58
C ILE A 206 21.29 -5.49 9.57
N VAL A 207 20.37 -4.94 10.37
CA VAL A 207 18.97 -5.40 10.39
C VAL A 207 18.30 -5.22 9.04
N LEU A 208 18.50 -4.06 8.38
CA LEU A 208 17.94 -3.81 7.06
C LEU A 208 18.50 -4.78 6.01
N MET A 209 19.81 -5.00 6.01
CA MET A 209 20.44 -5.99 5.13
C MET A 209 19.91 -7.40 5.41
N THR A 210 19.73 -7.79 6.67
CA THR A 210 19.14 -9.08 7.03
C THR A 210 17.72 -9.21 6.50
N LEU A 211 16.88 -8.18 6.61
CA LEU A 211 15.52 -8.17 6.07
C LEU A 211 15.52 -8.28 4.53
N LEU A 212 16.41 -7.57 3.83
CA LEU A 212 16.55 -7.67 2.37
C LEU A 212 17.04 -9.05 1.94
N ILE A 213 18.06 -9.59 2.60
CA ILE A 213 18.60 -10.91 2.30
C ILE A 213 17.55 -11.98 2.57
N SER A 214 16.87 -11.96 3.71
CA SER A 214 15.82 -12.93 4.04
C SER A 214 14.66 -12.87 3.03
N GLY A 215 14.21 -11.66 2.68
CA GLY A 215 13.19 -11.48 1.65
C GLY A 215 13.64 -12.02 0.27
N THR A 216 14.90 -11.79 -0.10
CA THR A 216 15.47 -12.30 -1.36
C THR A 216 15.63 -13.82 -1.33
N LEU A 217 16.10 -14.40 -0.24
CA LEU A 217 16.20 -15.85 -0.10
C LEU A 217 14.82 -16.51 -0.24
N LEU A 218 13.78 -15.97 0.42
CA LEU A 218 12.42 -16.47 0.28
C LEU A 218 11.88 -16.29 -1.14
N LEU A 219 12.22 -15.20 -1.82
CA LEU A 219 11.88 -14.98 -3.23
C LEU A 219 12.53 -16.02 -4.15
N VAL A 220 13.78 -16.39 -3.89
CA VAL A 220 14.50 -17.45 -4.63
C VAL A 220 13.94 -18.82 -4.28
N THR A 221 13.72 -19.11 -2.99
CA THR A 221 13.17 -20.38 -2.52
C THR A 221 11.85 -20.74 -3.22
N LYS A 222 10.97 -19.77 -3.40
CA LYS A 222 9.71 -20.03 -4.12
C LYS A 222 9.88 -20.35 -5.62
N GLN A 223 11.05 -20.11 -6.22
CA GLN A 223 11.32 -20.50 -7.61
C GLN A 223 11.82 -21.94 -7.73
N ILE A 224 12.19 -22.59 -6.63
CA ILE A 224 12.60 -23.98 -6.60
C ILE A 224 11.42 -24.84 -7.06
N PRO A 225 11.58 -25.75 -8.04
CA PRO A 225 10.47 -26.55 -8.59
C PRO A 225 9.66 -27.28 -7.52
N ALA A 226 10.33 -27.87 -6.50
CA ALA A 226 9.67 -28.58 -5.41
C ALA A 226 8.79 -27.67 -4.52
N ILE A 227 9.07 -26.36 -4.44
CA ILE A 227 8.23 -25.41 -3.73
C ILE A 227 7.17 -24.82 -4.66
N ARG A 228 7.53 -24.60 -5.92
CA ARG A 228 6.63 -24.01 -6.91
C ARG A 228 5.44 -24.93 -7.25
N MET A 229 5.60 -26.24 -7.13
CA MET A 229 4.47 -27.18 -7.29
C MET A 229 3.35 -26.97 -6.25
N HIS A 230 3.65 -26.32 -5.12
CA HIS A 230 2.70 -25.94 -4.06
C HIS A 230 2.14 -24.52 -4.23
N GLU A 231 2.21 -23.93 -5.45
CA GLU A 231 1.68 -22.59 -5.72
C GLU A 231 0.18 -22.52 -5.39
N GLY A 232 -0.19 -21.57 -4.53
CA GLY A 232 -1.56 -21.41 -4.02
C GLY A 232 -1.85 -22.12 -2.69
N GLU A 233 -1.00 -23.06 -2.26
CA GLU A 233 -1.15 -23.77 -0.99
C GLU A 233 -0.60 -22.99 0.22
N ILE A 234 -0.85 -23.50 1.42
CA ILE A 234 -0.45 -22.85 2.69
C ILE A 234 1.06 -22.59 2.76
N LEU A 235 1.89 -23.55 2.33
CA LEU A 235 3.36 -23.39 2.33
C LEU A 235 3.79 -22.21 1.46
N TRP A 236 3.27 -22.15 0.22
CA TRP A 236 3.55 -21.07 -0.70
C TRP A 236 3.10 -19.72 -0.15
N GLN A 237 1.87 -19.65 0.39
CA GLN A 237 1.31 -18.43 0.97
C GLN A 237 2.12 -17.97 2.20
N GLY A 238 2.62 -18.90 3.02
CA GLY A 238 3.49 -18.60 4.15
C GLY A 238 4.83 -17.98 3.73
N ILE A 239 5.46 -18.53 2.70
CA ILE A 239 6.68 -17.95 2.11
C ILE A 239 6.41 -16.55 1.59
N GLN A 240 5.32 -16.35 0.86
CA GLN A 240 4.90 -15.05 0.32
C GLN A 240 4.66 -14.02 1.44
N LEU A 241 3.95 -14.41 2.50
CA LEU A 241 3.64 -13.55 3.64
C LEU A 241 4.91 -13.04 4.32
N VAL A 242 5.83 -13.93 4.68
CA VAL A 242 7.09 -13.56 5.36
C VAL A 242 7.95 -12.71 4.43
N MET A 243 8.10 -13.10 3.16
CA MET A 243 8.85 -12.38 2.14
C MET A 243 8.35 -10.92 2.01
N LYS A 244 7.04 -10.74 1.86
CA LYS A 244 6.44 -9.39 1.65
C LYS A 244 6.60 -8.49 2.86
N VAL A 245 6.40 -9.03 4.07
CA VAL A 245 6.60 -8.27 5.31
C VAL A 245 8.07 -7.90 5.50
N SER A 246 9.01 -8.81 5.22
CA SER A 246 10.45 -8.55 5.30
C SER A 246 10.85 -7.40 4.38
N PHE A 247 10.46 -7.45 3.10
CA PHE A 247 10.73 -6.35 2.17
C PHE A 247 10.01 -5.05 2.55
N ALA A 248 8.76 -5.11 3.00
CA ALA A 248 8.03 -3.92 3.42
C ALA A 248 8.70 -3.21 4.59
N MET A 249 9.15 -3.96 5.60
CA MET A 249 9.90 -3.42 6.74
C MET A 249 11.24 -2.83 6.31
N ALA A 250 11.97 -3.50 5.42
CA ALA A 250 13.22 -2.99 4.86
C ALA A 250 13.00 -1.68 4.11
N VAL A 251 11.98 -1.60 3.24
CA VAL A 251 11.64 -0.37 2.49
C VAL A 251 11.28 0.78 3.42
N ILE A 252 10.47 0.54 4.46
CA ILE A 252 10.12 1.57 5.46
C ILE A 252 11.38 2.11 6.14
N GLY A 253 12.33 1.26 6.50
CA GLY A 253 13.59 1.66 7.11
C GLY A 253 14.51 2.41 6.14
N GLU A 254 14.70 1.90 4.92
CA GLU A 254 15.56 2.52 3.89
C GLU A 254 15.01 3.87 3.42
N VAL A 255 13.69 4.02 3.26
CA VAL A 255 13.06 5.31 2.94
C VAL A 255 13.41 6.37 3.99
N TYR A 256 13.46 6.01 5.26
CA TYR A 256 13.87 6.96 6.30
C TYR A 256 15.37 7.25 6.28
N ARG A 257 16.22 6.25 6.04
CA ARG A 257 17.69 6.45 5.92
C ARG A 257 18.02 7.32 4.72
N ALA A 258 17.39 7.05 3.58
CA ALA A 258 17.56 7.80 2.34
C ALA A 258 16.59 9.00 2.22
N ARG A 259 16.08 9.53 3.34
CA ARG A 259 15.02 10.56 3.36
C ARG A 259 15.31 11.79 2.53
N ARG A 260 16.60 12.16 2.37
CA ARG A 260 17.00 13.28 1.51
C ARG A 260 16.64 13.06 0.04
N LEU A 261 16.74 11.82 -0.44
CA LEU A 261 16.42 11.48 -1.83
C LEU A 261 14.90 11.42 -2.06
N PHE A 262 14.14 10.98 -1.06
CA PHE A 262 12.70 10.82 -1.16
C PHE A 262 11.88 12.05 -0.76
N ASN A 263 12.51 13.05 -0.13
CA ASN A 263 11.82 14.29 0.25
C ASN A 263 11.85 15.29 -0.91
N ASN A 264 11.02 15.08 -1.90
CA ASN A 264 10.89 15.94 -3.08
C ASN A 264 9.42 16.11 -3.51
N GLY A 265 9.16 17.12 -4.37
CA GLY A 265 7.81 17.50 -4.78
C GLY A 265 7.05 16.39 -5.48
N PHE A 266 7.70 15.56 -6.31
CA PHE A 266 7.06 14.43 -6.98
C PHE A 266 6.59 13.37 -5.97
N ILE A 267 7.45 12.97 -5.05
CA ILE A 267 7.12 12.00 -4.00
C ILE A 267 6.04 12.56 -3.05
N ALA A 268 6.12 13.85 -2.71
CA ALA A 268 5.09 14.50 -1.90
C ALA A 268 3.71 14.49 -2.59
N LEU A 269 3.68 14.79 -3.90
CA LEU A 269 2.46 14.71 -4.70
C LEU A 269 1.88 13.29 -4.70
N VAL A 270 2.69 12.30 -5.08
CA VAL A 270 2.25 10.89 -5.17
C VAL A 270 1.78 10.39 -3.81
N GLY A 271 2.49 10.70 -2.72
CA GLY A 271 2.10 10.33 -1.35
C GLY A 271 0.78 10.95 -0.92
N GLY A 272 0.55 12.21 -1.31
CA GLY A 272 -0.69 12.93 -1.01
C GLY A 272 -1.93 12.39 -1.72
N ILE A 273 -1.76 11.75 -2.87
CA ILE A 273 -2.84 11.17 -3.69
C ILE A 273 -2.74 9.63 -3.82
N ALA A 274 -1.91 8.98 -2.99
CA ALA A 274 -1.57 7.56 -3.16
C ALA A 274 -2.78 6.63 -3.13
N TYR A 275 -3.81 6.95 -2.35
CA TYR A 275 -5.04 6.17 -2.29
C TYR A 275 -5.90 6.37 -3.54
N GLU A 276 -6.11 7.59 -3.96
CA GLU A 276 -6.85 7.91 -5.19
C GLU A 276 -6.11 7.36 -6.42
N LEU A 277 -4.78 7.40 -6.40
CA LEU A 277 -3.95 6.83 -7.45
C LEU A 277 -4.12 5.29 -7.53
N TYR A 278 -4.23 4.61 -6.38
CA TYR A 278 -4.57 3.19 -6.32
C TYR A 278 -5.94 2.90 -6.96
N LEU A 279 -6.95 3.72 -6.70
CA LEU A 279 -8.29 3.53 -7.28
C LEU A 279 -8.32 3.76 -8.80
N VAL A 280 -7.65 4.81 -9.25
CA VAL A 280 -7.72 5.27 -10.65
C VAL A 280 -6.86 4.41 -11.57
N HIS A 281 -5.57 4.17 -11.24
CA HIS A 281 -4.66 3.46 -12.14
C HIS A 281 -5.16 2.06 -12.51
N PHE A 282 -5.79 1.37 -11.56
CA PHE A 282 -6.31 0.01 -11.80
C PHE A 282 -7.39 -0.01 -12.90
N ARG A 283 -8.17 1.07 -13.04
CA ARG A 283 -9.19 1.22 -14.09
C ARG A 283 -8.61 1.61 -15.44
N LEU A 284 -7.38 2.11 -15.43
CA LEU A 284 -6.67 2.55 -16.63
C LEU A 284 -5.73 1.48 -17.21
N LEU A 285 -5.63 0.30 -16.58
CA LEU A 285 -4.77 -0.79 -17.06
C LEU A 285 -5.11 -1.30 -18.46
N GLY A 286 -6.34 -1.07 -18.93
CA GLY A 286 -6.77 -1.37 -20.29
C GLY A 286 -6.32 -0.35 -21.34
N LEU A 287 -5.75 0.81 -20.94
CA LEU A 287 -5.19 1.77 -21.88
C LEU A 287 -3.94 1.20 -22.56
N PRO A 288 -3.69 1.56 -23.84
CA PRO A 288 -2.50 1.10 -24.55
C PRO A 288 -1.23 1.56 -23.82
N GLN A 289 -0.55 0.65 -23.15
CA GLN A 289 0.70 0.94 -22.44
C GLN A 289 1.94 0.67 -23.30
N LYS A 290 1.75 0.33 -24.58
CA LYS A 290 2.84 0.04 -25.52
C LYS A 290 3.51 1.32 -26.00
N GLY A 291 4.85 1.33 -25.91
CA GLY A 291 5.66 2.47 -26.35
C GLY A 291 5.64 3.67 -25.38
N VAL A 292 6.40 4.70 -25.75
CA VAL A 292 6.61 5.90 -24.90
C VAL A 292 5.31 6.66 -24.70
N TRP A 293 4.56 6.89 -25.76
CA TRP A 293 3.31 7.65 -25.72
C TRP A 293 2.23 6.98 -24.85
N GLY A 294 2.07 5.66 -24.99
CA GLY A 294 1.14 4.90 -24.14
C GLY A 294 1.49 5.01 -22.66
N MET A 295 2.80 4.97 -22.32
CA MET A 295 3.28 5.16 -20.96
C MET A 295 3.03 6.56 -20.44
N CYS A 296 3.32 7.59 -21.23
CA CYS A 296 3.08 8.99 -20.84
C CYS A 296 1.58 9.23 -20.60
N ILE A 297 0.72 8.73 -21.51
CA ILE A 297 -0.73 8.85 -21.37
C ILE A 297 -1.20 8.13 -20.10
N PHE A 298 -0.79 6.88 -19.89
CA PHE A 298 -1.17 6.10 -18.69
C PHE A 298 -0.77 6.81 -17.40
N LEU A 299 0.48 7.28 -17.29
CA LEU A 299 0.96 8.00 -16.12
C LEU A 299 0.25 9.34 -15.95
N GLY A 300 0.18 10.13 -17.02
CA GLY A 300 -0.47 11.43 -16.99
C GLY A 300 -1.92 11.34 -16.56
N VAL A 301 -2.70 10.47 -17.21
CA VAL A 301 -4.13 10.28 -16.89
C VAL A 301 -4.30 9.71 -15.47
N SER A 302 -3.43 8.78 -15.03
CA SER A 302 -3.49 8.24 -13.67
C SER A 302 -3.23 9.31 -12.61
N ILE A 303 -2.20 10.13 -12.78
CA ILE A 303 -1.84 11.19 -11.82
C ILE A 303 -2.89 12.31 -11.83
N VAL A 304 -3.28 12.81 -13.01
CA VAL A 304 -4.30 13.87 -13.14
C VAL A 304 -5.65 13.39 -12.61
N GLY A 305 -6.07 12.18 -12.97
CA GLY A 305 -7.31 11.58 -12.48
C GLY A 305 -7.30 11.43 -10.96
N ALA A 306 -6.24 10.89 -10.38
CA ALA A 306 -6.09 10.76 -8.94
C ALA A 306 -6.08 12.12 -8.21
N TRP A 307 -5.38 13.09 -8.76
CA TRP A 307 -5.36 14.45 -8.24
C TRP A 307 -6.75 15.11 -8.29
N SER A 308 -7.48 14.96 -9.38
CA SER A 308 -8.85 15.46 -9.53
C SER A 308 -9.78 14.82 -8.51
N VAL A 309 -9.75 13.49 -8.36
CA VAL A 309 -10.53 12.76 -7.36
C VAL A 309 -10.20 13.26 -5.94
N ASN A 310 -8.91 13.46 -5.64
CA ASN A 310 -8.47 13.97 -4.35
C ASN A 310 -9.00 15.39 -4.08
N LYS A 311 -8.94 16.30 -5.06
CA LYS A 311 -9.48 17.68 -4.94
C LYS A 311 -10.98 17.67 -4.68
N ILE A 312 -11.76 16.93 -5.47
CA ILE A 312 -13.21 16.80 -5.30
C ILE A 312 -13.53 16.18 -3.93
N SER A 313 -12.85 15.12 -3.57
CA SER A 313 -13.01 14.44 -2.28
C SER A 313 -12.74 15.39 -1.11
N ASN A 314 -11.67 16.19 -1.17
CA ASN A 314 -11.34 17.15 -0.12
C ASN A 314 -12.35 18.31 -0.04
N TYR A 315 -12.89 18.76 -1.18
CA TYR A 315 -13.97 19.73 -1.21
C TYR A 315 -15.24 19.21 -0.52
N ILE A 316 -15.66 17.98 -0.85
CA ILE A 316 -16.82 17.31 -0.21
C ILE A 316 -16.59 17.12 1.29
N LYS A 317 -15.40 16.65 1.70
CA LYS A 317 -15.04 16.45 3.10
C LYS A 317 -15.16 17.72 3.92
N LYS A 318 -14.74 18.86 3.38
CA LYS A 318 -14.84 20.16 4.06
C LYS A 318 -16.28 20.63 4.29
N ARG A 319 -17.25 20.13 3.53
CA ARG A 319 -18.68 20.45 3.70
C ARG A 319 -19.41 19.51 4.67
N ILE A 320 -18.88 18.29 4.86
CA ILE A 320 -19.51 17.27 5.72
C ILE A 320 -18.93 17.29 7.15
N CYS A 321 -17.70 17.78 7.33
CA CYS A 321 -17.00 17.87 8.60
C CYS A 321 -16.93 19.29 9.11
#